data_92853060778eda07da3d6ccc98193069
#
_entry.id   92853060778eda07da3d6ccc98193069
#
_cell.length_a   1.000
_cell.length_b   1.000
_cell.length_c   1.000
_cell.angle_alpha   90.00
_cell.angle_beta   90.00
_cell.angle_gamma   90.00
#
_symmetry.space_group_name_H-M   'P 1'
#
loop_
_entity.id
_entity.type
_entity.pdbx_description
1 polymer ?
#
loop_
_entity_poly.entity_id
_entity_poly.type
_entity_poly.pdbx_seq_one_letter_code
_entity_poly.pdbx_strand_id
1 'polypeptide(L)'
;MAKHVVVIGAGPAGLETSASLAKIGFNVTLVEKEDLSGGHLKKWHALFPSLMPGHEALDSIRKGLNPLVKMQVSTKITAMEAVNDYFTVTGHNGWQAKADAVVMTTGFQLFDARRKEEYGYGIYENVITSADLEELFASGNELLNRHGRKPERVGFVHCVGSRDEKVNNL
;
A
#
# COMPACT_ATOMS: atom_id res chain seq x y z
N MET A 1 -9.88 -30.75 -7.60
CA MET A 1 -8.63 -29.98 -7.38
C MET A 1 -8.97 -28.69 -6.65
N ALA A 2 -8.12 -28.21 -5.74
CA ALA A 2 -8.33 -26.92 -5.09
C ALA A 2 -8.27 -25.80 -6.14
N LYS A 3 -9.23 -24.88 -6.09
CA LYS A 3 -9.25 -23.72 -6.98
C LYS A 3 -8.08 -22.78 -6.70
N HIS A 4 -7.58 -22.12 -7.74
CA HIS A 4 -6.46 -21.19 -7.66
C HIS A 4 -6.95 -19.75 -7.70
N VAL A 5 -6.52 -18.94 -6.75
CA VAL A 5 -6.82 -17.51 -6.68
C VAL A 5 -5.54 -16.69 -6.78
N VAL A 6 -5.53 -15.70 -7.66
CA VAL A 6 -4.48 -14.68 -7.72
C VAL A 6 -4.94 -13.45 -6.96
N VAL A 7 -4.16 -13.00 -5.98
CA VAL A 7 -4.37 -11.76 -5.23
C VAL A 7 -3.34 -10.74 -5.70
N ILE A 8 -3.78 -9.57 -6.16
CA ILE A 8 -2.90 -8.53 -6.73
C ILE A 8 -2.74 -7.39 -5.72
N GLY A 9 -1.51 -7.25 -5.21
CA GLY A 9 -1.11 -6.26 -4.19
C GLY A 9 -0.92 -6.89 -2.83
N ALA A 10 0.32 -6.89 -2.31
CA ALA A 10 0.68 -7.45 -1.01
C ALA A 10 0.74 -6.39 0.10
N GLY A 11 -0.17 -5.44 0.08
CA GLY A 11 -0.49 -4.59 1.23
C GLY A 11 -1.24 -5.36 2.32
N PRO A 12 -1.64 -4.72 3.43
CA PRO A 12 -2.36 -5.39 4.53
C PRO A 12 -3.59 -6.17 4.06
N ALA A 13 -4.38 -5.57 3.18
CA ALA A 13 -5.58 -6.22 2.63
C ALA A 13 -5.26 -7.49 1.83
N GLY A 14 -4.21 -7.45 0.99
CA GLY A 14 -3.81 -8.61 0.19
C GLY A 14 -3.21 -9.74 1.03
N LEU A 15 -2.40 -9.41 2.01
CA LEU A 15 -1.83 -10.36 2.96
C LEU A 15 -2.93 -11.08 3.73
N GLU A 16 -3.89 -10.35 4.32
CA GLU A 16 -5.00 -10.90 5.07
C GLU A 16 -5.96 -11.72 4.19
N THR A 17 -6.29 -11.22 3.00
CA THR A 17 -7.10 -11.94 2.02
C THR A 17 -6.45 -13.26 1.64
N SER A 18 -5.15 -13.26 1.37
CA SER A 18 -4.41 -14.46 0.98
C SER A 18 -4.37 -15.49 2.11
N ALA A 19 -4.14 -15.04 3.35
CA ALA A 19 -4.16 -15.90 4.53
C ALA A 19 -5.54 -16.54 4.72
N SER A 20 -6.61 -15.76 4.61
CA SER A 20 -8.00 -16.21 4.76
C SER A 20 -8.40 -17.20 3.67
N LEU A 21 -8.07 -16.93 2.40
CA LEU A 21 -8.34 -17.84 1.29
C LEU A 21 -7.60 -19.17 1.43
N ALA A 22 -6.32 -19.13 1.82
CA ALA A 22 -5.54 -20.34 2.03
C ALA A 22 -6.08 -21.17 3.21
N LYS A 23 -6.57 -20.53 4.28
CA LYS A 23 -7.18 -21.18 5.44
C LYS A 23 -8.43 -21.99 5.07
N ILE A 24 -9.19 -21.55 4.09
CA ILE A 24 -10.39 -22.27 3.58
C ILE A 24 -10.09 -23.18 2.39
N GLY A 25 -8.80 -23.43 2.09
CA GLY A 25 -8.36 -24.49 1.17
C GLY A 25 -8.12 -24.06 -0.27
N PHE A 26 -8.07 -22.76 -0.59
CA PHE A 26 -7.65 -22.30 -1.92
C PHE A 26 -6.13 -22.33 -2.08
N ASN A 27 -5.67 -22.61 -3.29
CA ASN A 27 -4.30 -22.29 -3.68
C ASN A 27 -4.22 -20.79 -3.98
N VAL A 28 -3.29 -20.08 -3.36
CA VAL A 28 -3.21 -18.63 -3.51
C VAL A 28 -1.85 -18.22 -4.05
N THR A 29 -1.84 -17.37 -5.08
CA THR A 29 -0.66 -16.62 -5.50
C THR A 29 -0.86 -15.14 -5.19
N LEU A 30 -0.07 -14.62 -4.26
CA LEU A 30 -0.06 -13.21 -3.90
C LEU A 30 1.03 -12.49 -4.69
N VAL A 31 0.62 -11.54 -5.54
CA VAL A 31 1.53 -10.81 -6.45
C VAL A 31 1.75 -9.40 -5.95
N GLU A 32 3.01 -8.96 -5.89
CA GLU A 32 3.43 -7.63 -5.46
C GLU A 32 4.38 -7.00 -6.48
N LYS A 33 4.16 -5.73 -6.79
CA LYS A 33 5.02 -4.97 -7.72
C LYS A 33 6.37 -4.59 -7.11
N GLU A 34 6.40 -4.34 -5.80
CA GLU A 34 7.60 -4.03 -5.04
C GLU A 34 8.36 -5.32 -4.69
N ASP A 35 9.59 -5.17 -4.21
CA ASP A 35 10.43 -6.27 -3.70
C ASP A 35 9.97 -6.81 -2.34
N LEU A 36 9.28 -5.97 -1.56
CA LEU A 36 8.79 -6.28 -0.22
C LEU A 36 7.30 -6.04 -0.09
N SER A 37 6.61 -6.99 0.55
CA SER A 37 5.20 -6.85 0.93
C SER A 37 5.00 -5.82 2.04
N GLY A 38 3.76 -5.32 2.18
CA GLY A 38 3.33 -4.43 3.27
C GLY A 38 2.69 -3.13 2.81
N GLY A 39 2.84 -2.75 1.54
CA GLY A 39 2.24 -1.53 1.00
C GLY A 39 2.61 -0.28 1.81
N HIS A 40 1.66 0.62 2.01
CA HIS A 40 1.87 1.85 2.80
C HIS A 40 2.18 1.59 4.27
N LEU A 41 1.72 0.46 4.83
CA LEU A 41 1.92 0.14 6.24
C LEU A 41 3.40 0.04 6.65
N LYS A 42 4.29 -0.26 5.69
CA LYS A 42 5.75 -0.25 5.91
C LYS A 42 6.29 1.11 6.35
N LYS A 43 5.60 2.19 5.99
CA LYS A 43 6.03 3.58 6.17
C LYS A 43 5.29 4.31 7.29
N TRP A 44 4.24 3.71 7.84
CA TRP A 44 3.44 4.33 8.88
C TRP A 44 4.01 4.08 10.26
N HIS A 45 4.07 5.15 11.05
CA HIS A 45 4.61 5.13 12.39
C HIS A 45 3.68 4.39 13.35
N ALA A 46 2.43 4.80 13.43
CA ALA A 46 1.48 4.24 14.37
C ALA A 46 0.05 4.20 13.82
N LEU A 47 -0.72 3.18 14.20
CA LEU A 47 -2.07 2.96 13.73
C LEU A 47 -3.10 3.41 14.77
N PHE A 48 -4.00 4.29 14.36
CA PHE A 48 -5.13 4.67 15.20
C PHE A 48 -6.17 3.51 15.27
N PRO A 49 -6.84 3.28 16.41
CA PRO A 49 -6.74 4.03 17.67
C PRO A 49 -5.73 3.47 18.66
N SER A 50 -5.17 2.29 18.41
CA SER A 50 -4.32 1.56 19.36
C SER A 50 -2.92 2.14 19.53
N LEU A 51 -2.50 2.99 18.59
CA LEU A 51 -1.13 3.48 18.44
C LEU A 51 -0.10 2.35 18.25
N MET A 52 -0.57 1.18 17.79
CA MET A 52 0.32 0.06 17.45
C MET A 52 1.27 0.49 16.34
N PRO A 53 2.59 0.26 16.48
CA PRO A 53 3.54 0.53 15.41
C PRO A 53 3.18 -0.18 14.12
N GLY A 54 3.30 0.51 12.97
CA GLY A 54 2.94 -0.05 11.66
C GLY A 54 3.70 -1.34 11.34
N HIS A 55 4.98 -1.42 11.70
CA HIS A 55 5.79 -2.62 11.49
C HIS A 55 5.33 -3.82 12.33
N GLU A 56 4.90 -3.61 13.59
CA GLU A 56 4.37 -4.68 14.45
C GLU A 56 3.04 -5.23 13.90
N ALA A 57 2.17 -4.34 13.44
CA ALA A 57 0.94 -4.73 12.77
C ALA A 57 1.21 -5.56 11.52
N LEU A 58 2.17 -5.13 10.69
CA LEU A 58 2.57 -5.85 9.49
C LEU A 58 3.15 -7.22 9.81
N ASP A 59 4.00 -7.33 10.82
CA ASP A 59 4.60 -8.60 11.24
C ASP A 59 3.54 -9.57 11.78
N SER A 60 2.54 -9.05 12.49
CA SER A 60 1.40 -9.86 12.95
C SER A 60 0.63 -10.46 11.77
N ILE A 61 0.34 -9.65 10.73
CA ILE A 61 -0.35 -10.12 9.52
C ILE A 61 0.53 -11.15 8.77
N ARG A 62 1.82 -10.90 8.62
CA ARG A 62 2.76 -11.82 7.95
C ARG A 62 2.86 -13.18 8.64
N LYS A 63 2.86 -13.22 9.97
CA LYS A 63 2.84 -14.46 10.74
C LYS A 63 1.60 -15.33 10.49
N GLY A 64 0.50 -14.70 10.07
CA GLY A 64 -0.75 -15.40 9.70
C GLY A 64 -0.71 -16.01 8.30
N LEU A 65 0.32 -15.74 7.48
CA LEU A 65 0.41 -16.31 6.13
C LEU A 65 0.63 -17.83 6.18
N ASN A 66 -0.25 -18.55 5.51
CA ASN A 66 -0.18 -20.00 5.37
C ASN A 66 0.90 -20.36 4.32
N PRO A 67 1.65 -21.47 4.50
CA PRO A 67 2.57 -22.01 3.48
C PRO A 67 1.96 -22.28 2.10
N LEU A 68 0.63 -22.40 2.00
CA LEU A 68 -0.08 -22.53 0.73
C LEU A 68 -0.15 -21.23 -0.10
N VAL A 69 0.23 -20.09 0.49
CA VAL A 69 0.33 -18.81 -0.22
C VAL A 69 1.69 -18.73 -0.89
N LYS A 70 1.70 -18.73 -2.22
CA LYS A 70 2.90 -18.45 -3.01
C LYS A 70 3.03 -16.95 -3.21
N MET A 71 4.14 -16.36 -2.77
CA MET A 71 4.40 -14.93 -2.97
C MET A 71 5.24 -14.72 -4.24
N GLN A 72 4.76 -13.83 -5.11
CA GLN A 72 5.42 -13.37 -6.33
C GLN A 72 5.68 -11.87 -6.20
N VAL A 73 6.88 -11.50 -5.81
CA VAL A 73 7.33 -10.09 -5.66
C VAL A 73 7.96 -9.55 -6.94
N SER A 74 8.28 -8.25 -6.95
CA SER A 74 8.90 -7.55 -8.09
C SER A 74 8.15 -7.81 -9.40
N THR A 75 6.82 -7.93 -9.33
CA THR A 75 5.97 -8.30 -10.47
C THR A 75 4.77 -7.36 -10.56
N LYS A 76 4.86 -6.37 -11.45
CA LYS A 76 3.74 -5.49 -11.77
C LYS A 76 2.83 -6.16 -12.79
N ILE A 77 1.56 -6.34 -12.47
CA ILE A 77 0.58 -6.88 -13.42
C ILE A 77 0.32 -5.86 -14.52
N THR A 78 0.36 -6.33 -15.77
CA THR A 78 0.18 -5.52 -16.98
C THR A 78 -1.06 -5.90 -17.78
N ALA A 79 -1.52 -7.15 -17.66
CA ALA A 79 -2.72 -7.60 -18.33
C ALA A 79 -3.48 -8.64 -17.47
N MET A 80 -4.77 -8.68 -17.66
CA MET A 80 -5.66 -9.69 -17.13
C MET A 80 -6.76 -9.95 -18.16
N GLU A 81 -6.85 -11.20 -18.60
CA GLU A 81 -7.77 -11.62 -19.63
C GLU A 81 -8.66 -12.75 -19.12
N ALA A 82 -9.96 -12.63 -19.30
CA ALA A 82 -10.90 -13.71 -19.03
C ALA A 82 -10.94 -14.65 -20.24
N VAL A 83 -10.65 -15.94 -20.03
CA VAL A 83 -10.63 -16.96 -21.08
C VAL A 83 -11.47 -18.15 -20.60
N ASN A 84 -12.66 -18.31 -21.16
CA ASN A 84 -13.64 -19.32 -20.70
C ASN A 84 -13.92 -19.20 -19.19
N ASP A 85 -13.57 -20.22 -18.41
CA ASP A 85 -13.86 -20.31 -16.97
C ASP A 85 -12.67 -19.89 -16.08
N TYR A 86 -11.63 -19.27 -16.66
CA TYR A 86 -10.44 -18.84 -15.90
C TYR A 86 -9.92 -17.48 -16.36
N PHE A 87 -9.07 -16.89 -15.54
CA PHE A 87 -8.30 -15.68 -15.87
C PHE A 87 -6.85 -16.03 -16.19
N THR A 88 -6.30 -15.40 -17.21
CA THR A 88 -4.84 -15.34 -17.44
C THR A 88 -4.34 -14.01 -16.94
N VAL A 89 -3.43 -14.03 -15.97
CA VAL A 89 -2.83 -12.84 -15.38
C VAL A 89 -1.38 -12.76 -15.81
N THR A 90 -0.96 -11.61 -16.37
CA THR A 90 0.38 -11.41 -16.93
C THR A 90 1.11 -10.28 -16.22
N GLY A 91 2.35 -10.53 -15.83
CA GLY A 91 3.28 -9.55 -15.27
C GLY A 91 4.26 -8.99 -16.30
N HIS A 92 4.80 -7.79 -16.03
CA HIS A 92 5.73 -7.06 -16.89
C HIS A 92 7.04 -7.82 -17.18
N ASN A 93 7.41 -8.75 -16.31
CA ASN A 93 8.61 -9.57 -16.38
C ASN A 93 8.39 -10.92 -17.11
N GLY A 94 7.26 -11.08 -17.79
CA GLY A 94 6.88 -12.32 -18.48
C GLY A 94 6.27 -13.38 -17.58
N TRP A 95 6.11 -13.12 -16.28
CA TRP A 95 5.38 -14.00 -15.37
C TRP A 95 3.93 -14.12 -15.80
N GLN A 96 3.40 -15.35 -15.75
CA GLN A 96 2.00 -15.62 -16.06
C GLN A 96 1.41 -16.65 -15.08
N ALA A 97 0.14 -16.48 -14.80
CA ALA A 97 -0.63 -17.47 -14.04
C ALA A 97 -2.06 -17.59 -14.58
N LYS A 98 -2.59 -18.83 -14.52
CA LYS A 98 -4.03 -19.10 -14.67
C LYS A 98 -4.68 -19.13 -13.30
N ALA A 99 -5.83 -18.49 -13.17
CA ALA A 99 -6.58 -18.40 -11.91
C ALA A 99 -8.08 -18.61 -12.15
N ASP A 100 -8.75 -19.31 -11.22
CA ASP A 100 -10.21 -19.40 -11.20
C ASP A 100 -10.86 -18.10 -10.77
N ALA A 101 -10.14 -17.29 -9.98
CA ALA A 101 -10.57 -15.96 -9.56
C ALA A 101 -9.38 -15.03 -9.34
N VAL A 102 -9.62 -13.73 -9.46
CA VAL A 102 -8.63 -12.68 -9.16
C VAL A 102 -9.23 -11.73 -8.12
N VAL A 103 -8.44 -11.42 -7.09
CA VAL A 103 -8.81 -10.41 -6.09
C VAL A 103 -7.85 -9.23 -6.20
N MET A 104 -8.42 -8.04 -6.36
CA MET A 104 -7.64 -6.81 -6.48
C MET A 104 -7.54 -6.10 -5.12
N THR A 105 -6.32 -5.99 -4.60
CA THR A 105 -5.98 -5.34 -3.33
C THR A 105 -4.85 -4.34 -3.54
N THR A 106 -4.92 -3.61 -4.66
CA THR A 106 -3.85 -2.72 -5.15
C THR A 106 -3.66 -1.46 -4.32
N GLY A 107 -4.55 -1.23 -3.33
CA GLY A 107 -4.48 -0.07 -2.45
C GLY A 107 -4.84 1.24 -3.17
N PHE A 108 -4.22 2.31 -2.72
CA PHE A 108 -4.41 3.66 -3.24
C PHE A 108 -3.07 4.35 -3.49
N GLN A 109 -3.11 5.40 -4.29
CA GLN A 109 -1.99 6.30 -4.51
C GLN A 109 -2.22 7.60 -3.76
N LEU A 110 -1.22 8.07 -3.04
CA LEU A 110 -1.27 9.37 -2.39
C LEU A 110 -1.33 10.48 -3.44
N PHE A 111 -2.10 11.52 -3.14
CA PHE A 111 -2.17 12.69 -3.99
C PHE A 111 -0.81 13.41 -4.00
N ASP A 112 -0.33 13.79 -5.17
CA ASP A 112 0.87 14.62 -5.29
C ASP A 112 0.53 16.07 -4.93
N ALA A 113 0.91 16.48 -3.72
CA ALA A 113 0.62 17.81 -3.19
C ALA A 113 1.30 18.96 -3.97
N ARG A 114 2.31 18.67 -4.83
CA ARG A 114 2.92 19.67 -5.73
C ARG A 114 1.92 20.21 -6.75
N ARG A 115 0.87 19.46 -7.05
CA ARG A 115 -0.20 19.90 -7.95
C ARG A 115 -1.08 21.01 -7.37
N LYS A 116 -0.88 21.34 -6.08
CA LYS A 116 -1.56 22.40 -5.34
C LYS A 116 -0.52 23.39 -4.81
N GLU A 117 0.05 24.17 -5.72
CA GLU A 117 1.15 25.10 -5.45
C GLU A 117 0.82 26.15 -4.37
N GLU A 118 -0.47 26.50 -4.22
CA GLU A 118 -0.96 27.43 -3.21
C GLU A 118 -0.65 27.01 -1.77
N TYR A 119 -0.41 25.72 -1.52
CA TYR A 119 -0.01 25.22 -0.20
C TYR A 119 1.50 25.17 0.00
N GLY A 120 2.27 25.34 -1.07
CA GLY A 120 3.73 25.49 -1.00
C GLY A 120 4.52 24.20 -0.72
N TYR A 121 3.91 23.03 -0.88
CA TYR A 121 4.65 21.76 -0.77
C TYR A 121 5.70 21.63 -1.86
N GLY A 122 6.95 21.34 -1.45
CA GLY A 122 8.10 21.32 -2.34
C GLY A 122 8.71 22.72 -2.65
N ILE A 123 8.08 23.79 -2.12
CA ILE A 123 8.56 25.18 -2.21
C ILE A 123 9.11 25.62 -0.85
N TYR A 124 8.34 25.40 0.22
CA TYR A 124 8.72 25.77 1.58
C TYR A 124 9.13 24.54 2.38
N GLU A 125 10.31 24.57 2.98
CA GLU A 125 10.87 23.45 3.76
C GLU A 125 10.01 23.03 4.98
N ASN A 126 9.21 23.97 5.51
CA ASN A 126 8.33 23.69 6.65
C ASN A 126 6.94 23.13 6.24
N VAL A 127 6.72 22.89 4.95
CA VAL A 127 5.47 22.32 4.43
C VAL A 127 5.71 20.88 4.02
N ILE A 128 5.11 19.97 4.75
CA ILE A 128 5.24 18.51 4.55
C ILE A 128 3.86 17.87 4.40
N THR A 129 3.79 16.71 3.78
CA THR A 129 2.55 15.92 3.75
C THR A 129 2.42 15.07 5.01
N SER A 130 1.20 14.55 5.26
CA SER A 130 1.01 13.56 6.33
C SER A 130 1.85 12.30 6.12
N ALA A 131 2.11 11.93 4.87
CA ALA A 131 2.97 10.79 4.56
C ALA A 131 4.44 11.05 4.91
N ASP A 132 4.95 12.26 4.63
CA ASP A 132 6.31 12.66 5.03
C ASP A 132 6.45 12.66 6.56
N LEU A 133 5.41 13.12 7.27
CA LEU A 133 5.38 13.10 8.74
C LEU A 133 5.40 11.69 9.32
N GLU A 134 4.58 10.79 8.77
CA GLU A 134 4.56 9.37 9.15
C GLU A 134 5.92 8.69 8.92
N GLU A 135 6.55 8.92 7.76
CA GLU A 135 7.86 8.36 7.43
C GLU A 135 8.96 8.92 8.33
N LEU A 136 8.88 10.22 8.68
CA LEU A 136 9.79 10.86 9.62
C LEU A 136 9.72 10.21 11.01
N PHE A 137 8.53 10.01 11.55
CA PHE A 137 8.35 9.38 12.85
C PHE A 137 8.66 7.88 12.83
N ALA A 138 8.32 7.15 11.77
CA ALA A 138 8.66 5.75 11.59
C ALA A 138 10.18 5.51 11.57
N SER A 139 10.94 6.50 11.08
CA SER A 139 12.41 6.49 11.08
C SER A 139 13.04 6.92 12.41
N GLY A 140 12.24 7.20 13.44
CA GLY A 140 12.71 7.65 14.76
C GLY A 140 13.22 9.09 14.79
N ASN A 141 12.92 9.88 13.76
CA ASN A 141 13.35 11.27 13.67
C ASN A 141 12.35 12.21 14.34
N GLU A 142 12.84 13.35 14.83
CA GLU A 142 12.01 14.41 15.39
C GLU A 142 11.52 15.37 14.29
N LEU A 143 10.31 15.91 14.48
CA LEU A 143 9.82 17.01 13.66
C LEU A 143 10.55 18.30 14.04
N LEU A 144 11.38 18.78 13.14
CA LEU A 144 12.12 20.03 13.30
C LEU A 144 11.75 21.02 12.19
N ASN A 145 11.76 22.30 12.50
CA ASN A 145 11.61 23.36 11.49
C ASN A 145 12.93 23.56 10.73
N ARG A 146 12.92 24.42 9.70
CA ARG A 146 14.11 24.76 8.88
C ARG A 146 15.34 25.26 9.66
N HIS A 147 15.15 25.65 10.93
CA HIS A 147 16.24 26.13 11.79
C HIS A 147 16.70 25.04 12.79
N GLY A 148 16.29 23.78 12.61
CA GLY A 148 16.65 22.67 13.50
C GLY A 148 16.00 22.73 14.87
N ARG A 149 14.90 23.47 15.06
CA ARG A 149 14.17 23.61 16.32
C ARG A 149 12.80 22.95 16.22
N LYS A 150 12.31 22.42 17.34
CA LYS A 150 10.93 21.93 17.43
C LYS A 150 9.94 23.05 17.10
N PRO A 151 8.93 22.80 16.24
CA PRO A 151 7.94 23.81 15.91
C PRO A 151 7.07 24.13 17.15
N GLU A 152 6.83 25.41 17.39
CA GLU A 152 5.92 25.87 18.47
C GLU A 152 4.45 25.77 18.05
N ARG A 153 4.19 25.82 16.75
CA ARG A 153 2.84 25.77 16.16
C ARG A 153 2.86 24.88 14.93
N VAL A 154 1.84 24.01 14.81
CA VAL A 154 1.64 23.15 13.65
C VAL A 154 0.23 23.37 13.14
N GLY A 155 0.10 23.62 11.85
CA GLY A 155 -1.18 23.73 11.16
C GLY A 155 -1.43 22.49 10.29
N PHE A 156 -2.66 21.97 10.30
CA PHE A 156 -3.07 20.87 9.44
C PHE A 156 -4.06 21.37 8.38
N VAL A 157 -3.76 21.10 7.11
CA VAL A 157 -4.66 21.35 5.99
C VAL A 157 -5.17 20.02 5.50
N HIS A 158 -6.47 19.77 5.69
CA HIS A 158 -7.12 18.52 5.30
C HIS A 158 -7.60 18.54 3.86
N CYS A 159 -7.77 17.35 3.28
CA CYS A 159 -8.38 17.13 1.97
C CYS A 159 -7.68 17.85 0.80
N VAL A 160 -6.36 18.02 0.88
CA VAL A 160 -5.58 18.59 -0.23
C VAL A 160 -5.72 17.69 -1.46
N GLY A 161 -6.27 18.27 -2.54
CA GLY A 161 -6.51 17.58 -3.81
C GLY A 161 -7.73 16.68 -3.86
N SER A 162 -8.44 16.45 -2.76
CA SER A 162 -9.76 15.81 -2.78
C SER A 162 -10.87 16.85 -2.77
N ARG A 163 -12.02 16.55 -3.35
CA ARG A 163 -13.16 17.48 -3.51
C ARG A 163 -12.76 18.80 -4.19
N ASP A 164 -11.84 18.71 -5.13
CA ASP A 164 -11.23 19.86 -5.78
C ASP A 164 -11.54 19.83 -7.27
N GLU A 165 -12.34 20.79 -7.73
CA GLU A 165 -12.78 20.92 -9.12
C GLU A 165 -11.61 21.19 -10.08
N LYS A 166 -10.52 21.84 -9.62
CA LYS A 166 -9.37 22.18 -10.45
C LYS A 166 -8.50 20.98 -10.79
N VAL A 167 -8.46 19.98 -9.92
CA VAL A 167 -7.60 18.79 -10.10
C VAL A 167 -8.40 17.51 -10.34
N ASN A 168 -9.74 17.62 -10.43
CA ASN A 168 -10.65 16.51 -10.73
C ASN A 168 -10.46 15.26 -9.85
N ASN A 169 -10.14 15.47 -8.59
CA ASN A 169 -10.00 14.42 -7.60
C ASN A 169 -11.22 14.43 -6.67
N LEU A 170 -12.15 13.58 -6.94
CA LEU A 170 -13.37 13.38 -6.16
C LEU A 170 -13.17 12.43 -5.00
#